data_fbbad132779fe70675f1b0ce4ab99a94
#
_entry.id   fbbad132779fe70675f1b0ce4ab99a94
#
_cell.length_a   1.000
_cell.length_b   1.000
_cell.length_c   1.000
_cell.angle_alpha   90.00
_cell.angle_beta   90.00
_cell.angle_gamma   90.00
#
_symmetry.space_group_name_H-M   'P 1'
#
loop_
_entity.id
_entity.type
_entity.pdbx_description
1 polymer ?
#
loop_
_entity_poly.entity_id
_entity_poly.type
_entity_poly.pdbx_seq_one_letter_code
_entity_poly.pdbx_strand_id
1 'polypeptide(L)'
;MKQASDFLSESKVLEQLVAPLQKEDFKRSTGFKSWTFETILRHLHFWNHMANLALTAPDDFQTVLKPTVEEIMAGKKLPEIEVSHFPSTDLDLVSLWQSGFRQVAAAFG
;
A
#
# COMPACT_ATOMS: atom_id res chain seq x y z
N MET A 1 -3.47 -13.30 -16.71
CA MET A 1 -2.08 -12.89 -16.95
C MET A 1 -1.20 -13.42 -15.81
N LYS A 2 -0.01 -13.91 -16.14
CA LYS A 2 0.87 -14.52 -15.14
C LYS A 2 1.29 -13.53 -14.04
N GLN A 3 1.60 -12.30 -14.40
CA GLN A 3 1.99 -11.28 -13.43
C GLN A 3 0.88 -10.99 -12.43
N ALA A 4 -0.36 -10.95 -12.88
CA ALA A 4 -1.50 -10.75 -11.98
C ALA A 4 -1.66 -11.93 -11.03
N SER A 5 -1.50 -13.15 -11.53
CA SER A 5 -1.59 -14.37 -10.75
C SER A 5 -0.49 -14.42 -9.68
N ASP A 6 0.75 -14.10 -10.06
CA ASP A 6 1.89 -14.09 -9.15
C ASP A 6 1.72 -13.02 -8.07
N PHE A 7 1.30 -11.82 -8.46
CA PHE A 7 1.02 -10.73 -7.52
C PHE A 7 -0.05 -11.13 -6.50
N LEU A 8 -1.14 -11.72 -6.98
CA LEU A 8 -2.23 -12.14 -6.12
C LEU A 8 -1.78 -13.23 -5.14
N SER A 9 -1.01 -14.20 -5.63
CA SER A 9 -0.49 -15.29 -4.78
C SER A 9 0.41 -14.75 -3.68
N GLU A 10 1.32 -13.85 -4.01
CA GLU A 10 2.23 -13.24 -3.03
C GLU A 10 1.46 -12.40 -2.01
N SER A 11 0.45 -11.65 -2.47
CA SER A 11 -0.39 -10.85 -1.59
C SER A 11 -1.19 -11.72 -0.62
N LYS A 12 -1.67 -12.88 -1.08
CA LYS A 12 -2.38 -13.83 -0.20
C LYS A 12 -1.47 -14.46 0.84
N VAL A 13 -0.21 -14.73 0.50
CA VAL A 13 0.76 -15.21 1.47
C VAL A 13 0.98 -14.15 2.55
N LEU A 14 1.15 -12.91 2.17
CA LEU A 14 1.30 -11.81 3.12
C LEU A 14 0.02 -11.64 3.97
N GLU A 15 -1.15 -11.79 3.36
CA GLU A 15 -2.42 -11.75 4.07
C GLU A 15 -2.47 -12.79 5.19
N GLN A 16 -1.99 -14.00 4.92
CA GLN A 16 -1.93 -15.06 5.93
C GLN A 16 -0.97 -14.73 7.08
N LEU A 17 0.13 -14.05 6.77
CA LEU A 17 1.08 -13.61 7.79
C LEU A 17 0.53 -12.48 8.65
N VAL A 18 -0.31 -11.63 8.07
CA VAL A 18 -0.91 -10.49 8.77
C VAL A 18 -2.13 -10.90 9.60
N ALA A 19 -2.88 -11.93 9.16
CA ALA A 19 -4.14 -12.33 9.79
C ALA A 19 -4.04 -12.54 11.31
N PRO A 20 -2.98 -13.18 11.87
CA PRO A 20 -2.89 -13.39 13.32
C PRO A 20 -2.42 -12.17 14.09
N LEU A 21 -2.02 -11.07 13.42
CA LEU A 21 -1.50 -9.90 14.11
C LEU A 21 -2.60 -9.20 14.91
N GLN A 22 -2.23 -8.74 16.09
CA GLN A 22 -3.11 -7.98 16.95
C GLN A 22 -2.78 -6.50 16.84
N LYS A 23 -3.66 -5.67 17.38
CA LYS A 23 -3.55 -4.22 17.28
C LYS A 23 -2.17 -3.70 17.70
N GLU A 24 -1.60 -4.26 18.76
CA GLU A 24 -0.30 -3.85 19.30
C GLU A 24 0.84 -4.18 18.36
N ASP A 25 0.72 -5.22 17.55
CA ASP A 25 1.76 -5.65 16.63
C ASP A 25 2.01 -4.63 15.53
N PHE A 26 0.98 -3.88 15.13
CA PHE A 26 1.09 -2.89 14.07
C PHE A 26 2.00 -1.71 14.44
N LYS A 27 2.20 -1.48 15.71
CA LYS A 27 3.05 -0.37 16.20
C LYS A 27 4.48 -0.81 16.47
N ARG A 28 4.80 -2.10 16.32
CA ARG A 28 6.16 -2.59 16.55
C ARG A 28 7.07 -2.23 15.40
N SER A 29 8.32 -1.89 15.72
CA SER A 29 9.35 -1.71 14.72
C SER A 29 9.73 -3.03 14.08
N THR A 30 9.94 -3.02 12.76
CA THR A 30 10.25 -4.23 12.01
C THR A 30 11.76 -4.42 11.78
N GLY A 31 12.57 -3.43 12.15
CA GLY A 31 13.99 -3.43 11.82
C GLY A 31 14.28 -2.91 10.40
N PHE A 32 13.28 -2.74 9.55
CA PHE A 32 13.43 -2.14 8.23
C PHE A 32 13.26 -0.62 8.37
N LYS A 33 14.36 0.13 8.27
CA LYS A 33 14.36 1.61 8.40
C LYS A 33 13.62 2.11 9.63
N SER A 34 13.50 1.29 10.66
CA SER A 34 12.73 1.58 11.88
C SER A 34 11.22 1.76 11.62
N TRP A 35 10.73 1.28 10.48
CA TRP A 35 9.30 1.33 10.14
C TRP A 35 8.52 0.29 10.95
N THR A 36 7.30 0.63 11.32
CA THR A 36 6.37 -0.31 11.95
C THR A 36 5.69 -1.17 10.87
N PHE A 37 5.03 -2.25 11.28
CA PHE A 37 4.21 -3.04 10.37
C PHE A 37 3.15 -2.18 9.69
N GLU A 38 2.54 -1.28 10.45
CA GLU A 38 1.53 -0.36 9.92
C GLU A 38 2.11 0.53 8.80
N THR A 39 3.30 1.06 9.00
CA THR A 39 3.97 1.89 8.00
C THR A 39 4.26 1.10 6.72
N ILE A 40 4.75 -0.14 6.86
CA ILE A 40 5.03 -0.99 5.70
C ILE A 40 3.74 -1.33 4.96
N LEU A 41 2.69 -1.71 5.68
CA LEU A 41 1.42 -2.09 5.07
C LEU A 41 0.78 -0.91 4.32
N ARG A 42 0.85 0.29 4.92
CA ARG A 42 0.37 1.52 4.27
C ARG A 42 1.16 1.82 3.01
N HIS A 43 2.47 1.62 3.05
CA HIS A 43 3.34 1.79 1.89
C HIS A 43 2.91 0.86 0.75
N LEU A 44 2.70 -0.42 1.05
CA LEU A 44 2.23 -1.39 0.05
C LEU A 44 0.87 -0.99 -0.51
N HIS A 45 -0.05 -0.57 0.35
CA HIS A 45 -1.38 -0.16 -0.09
C HIS A 45 -1.33 1.08 -0.98
N PHE A 46 -0.54 2.09 -0.60
CA PHE A 46 -0.40 3.32 -1.39
C PHE A 46 0.07 3.01 -2.81
N TRP A 47 1.12 2.20 -2.96
CA TRP A 47 1.66 1.90 -4.27
C TRP A 47 0.80 0.93 -5.05
N ASN A 48 0.06 0.05 -4.40
CA ASN A 48 -0.98 -0.75 -5.04
C ASN A 48 -2.08 0.15 -5.62
N HIS A 49 -2.50 1.14 -4.85
CA HIS A 49 -3.48 2.12 -5.31
C HIS A 49 -2.97 2.90 -6.53
N MET A 50 -1.71 3.34 -6.49
CA MET A 50 -1.10 4.03 -7.62
C MET A 50 -1.05 3.13 -8.87
N ALA A 51 -0.70 1.86 -8.70
CA ALA A 51 -0.69 0.91 -9.82
C ALA A 51 -2.09 0.73 -10.40
N ASN A 52 -3.10 0.63 -9.54
CA ASN A 52 -4.49 0.52 -9.99
C ASN A 52 -4.93 1.74 -10.80
N LEU A 53 -4.59 2.94 -10.32
CA LEU A 53 -4.89 4.18 -11.05
C LEU A 53 -4.18 4.22 -12.40
N ALA A 54 -2.91 3.83 -12.45
CA ALA A 54 -2.16 3.81 -13.70
C ALA A 54 -2.80 2.90 -14.75
N LEU A 55 -3.39 1.79 -14.30
CA LEU A 55 -4.01 0.80 -15.19
C LEU A 55 -5.44 1.16 -15.58
N THR A 56 -6.19 1.79 -14.69
CA THR A 56 -7.64 1.99 -14.87
C THR A 56 -8.04 3.45 -15.07
N ALA A 57 -7.25 4.39 -14.58
CA ALA A 57 -7.57 5.82 -14.61
C ALA A 57 -6.29 6.66 -14.73
N PRO A 58 -5.61 6.61 -15.92
CA PRO A 58 -4.30 7.26 -16.08
C PRO A 58 -4.29 8.75 -15.75
N ASP A 59 -5.37 9.47 -16.02
CA ASP A 59 -5.44 10.90 -15.71
C ASP A 59 -5.46 11.12 -14.20
N ASP A 60 -6.19 10.31 -13.46
CA ASP A 60 -6.22 10.36 -12.00
C ASP A 60 -4.86 9.98 -11.42
N PHE A 61 -4.20 9.01 -12.04
CA PHE A 61 -2.84 8.64 -11.67
C PHE A 61 -1.90 9.83 -11.73
N GLN A 62 -1.92 10.59 -12.83
CA GLN A 62 -1.07 11.77 -12.99
C GLN A 62 -1.43 12.86 -11.97
N THR A 63 -2.70 13.02 -11.68
CA THR A 63 -3.18 14.00 -10.70
C THR A 63 -2.64 13.73 -9.30
N VAL A 64 -2.46 12.46 -8.93
CA VAL A 64 -1.88 12.09 -7.64
C VAL A 64 -0.35 12.06 -7.70
N LEU A 65 0.21 11.56 -8.80
CA LEU A 65 1.65 11.38 -8.94
C LEU A 65 2.41 12.70 -8.88
N LYS A 66 1.94 13.73 -9.59
CA LYS A 66 2.65 15.00 -9.70
C LYS A 66 2.89 15.66 -8.34
N PRO A 67 1.85 15.87 -7.49
CA PRO A 67 2.08 16.42 -6.15
C PRO A 67 2.97 15.52 -5.28
N THR A 68 2.83 14.21 -5.43
CA THR A 68 3.65 13.24 -4.67
C THR A 68 5.12 13.41 -4.99
N VAL A 69 5.46 13.48 -6.28
CA VAL A 69 6.85 13.71 -6.72
C VAL A 69 7.37 15.05 -6.20
N GLU A 70 6.56 16.11 -6.28
CA GLU A 70 6.94 17.43 -5.78
C GLU A 70 7.25 17.40 -4.28
N GLU A 71 6.46 16.67 -3.48
CA GLU A 71 6.69 16.52 -2.04
C GLU A 71 7.98 15.75 -1.77
N ILE A 72 8.25 14.68 -2.53
CA ILE A 72 9.50 13.92 -2.43
C ILE A 72 10.70 14.82 -2.74
N MET A 73 10.60 15.59 -3.81
CA MET A 73 11.67 16.50 -4.23
C MET A 73 11.90 17.62 -3.20
N ALA A 74 10.87 17.98 -2.46
CA ALA A 74 10.96 18.96 -1.39
C ALA A 74 11.56 18.39 -0.09
N GLY A 75 11.90 17.10 -0.07
CA GLY A 75 12.54 16.45 1.07
C GLY A 75 11.57 15.74 2.03
N LYS A 76 10.29 15.68 1.71
CA LYS A 76 9.32 14.98 2.54
C LYS A 76 9.54 13.47 2.44
N LYS A 77 9.43 12.76 3.56
CA LYS A 77 9.64 11.32 3.59
C LYS A 77 8.39 10.58 3.14
N LEU A 78 8.57 9.44 2.47
CA LEU A 78 7.45 8.63 1.96
C LEU A 78 6.41 8.30 3.03
N PRO A 79 6.76 7.85 4.25
CA PRO A 79 5.74 7.57 5.26
C PRO A 79 4.85 8.76 5.59
N GLU A 80 5.39 9.97 5.58
CA GLU A 80 4.60 11.18 5.84
C GLU A 80 3.59 11.44 4.74
N ILE A 81 4.00 11.22 3.48
CA ILE A 81 3.13 11.38 2.31
C ILE A 81 2.03 10.33 2.33
N GLU A 82 2.41 9.08 2.56
CA GLU A 82 1.49 7.95 2.52
C GLU A 82 0.42 8.02 3.59
N VAL A 83 0.78 8.45 4.81
CA VAL A 83 -0.21 8.59 5.89
C VAL A 83 -1.20 9.71 5.60
N SER A 84 -0.80 10.75 4.87
CA SER A 84 -1.71 11.83 4.50
C SER A 84 -2.78 11.36 3.52
N HIS A 85 -2.46 10.38 2.66
CA HIS A 85 -3.42 9.81 1.72
C HIS A 85 -4.28 8.71 2.36
N PHE A 86 -3.70 7.90 3.23
CA PHE A 86 -4.39 6.77 3.86
C PHE A 86 -4.13 6.78 5.36
N PRO A 87 -4.88 7.59 6.12
CA PRO A 87 -4.68 7.72 7.57
C PRO A 87 -5.21 6.56 8.40
N SER A 88 -5.88 5.59 7.78
CA SER A 88 -6.40 4.40 8.48
C SER A 88 -5.29 3.66 9.22
N THR A 89 -5.64 3.00 10.32
CA THR A 89 -4.70 2.30 11.18
C THR A 89 -5.16 0.87 11.46
N ASP A 90 -4.26 0.04 11.96
CA ASP A 90 -4.55 -1.30 12.47
C ASP A 90 -5.38 -2.14 11.48
N LEU A 91 -6.49 -2.68 11.95
CA LEU A 91 -7.35 -3.57 11.16
C LEU A 91 -8.06 -2.85 10.02
N ASP A 92 -8.34 -1.56 10.17
CA ASP A 92 -8.93 -0.77 9.08
C ASP A 92 -7.96 -0.67 7.91
N LEU A 93 -6.67 -0.50 8.19
CA LEU A 93 -5.64 -0.48 7.15
C LEU A 93 -5.50 -1.85 6.49
N VAL A 94 -5.60 -2.93 7.25
CA VAL A 94 -5.59 -4.28 6.70
C VAL A 94 -6.74 -4.46 5.70
N SER A 95 -7.94 -4.02 6.06
CA SER A 95 -9.12 -4.11 5.18
C SER A 95 -8.94 -3.33 3.89
N LEU A 96 -8.38 -2.12 3.97
CA LEU A 96 -8.07 -1.32 2.80
C LEU A 96 -7.06 -2.02 1.89
N TRP A 97 -5.99 -2.54 2.48
CA TRP A 97 -4.95 -3.23 1.73
C TRP A 97 -5.48 -4.50 1.06
N GLN A 98 -6.31 -5.28 1.77
CA GLN A 98 -6.94 -6.49 1.22
C GLN A 98 -7.79 -6.18 -0.02
N SER A 99 -8.63 -5.16 0.08
CA SER A 99 -9.44 -4.70 -1.06
C SER A 99 -8.55 -4.19 -2.19
N GLY A 100 -7.51 -3.43 -1.85
CA GLY A 100 -6.62 -2.79 -2.82
C GLY A 100 -5.82 -3.80 -3.65
N PHE A 101 -5.24 -4.83 -3.04
CA PHE A 101 -4.45 -5.78 -3.82
C PHE A 101 -5.33 -6.62 -4.75
N ARG A 102 -6.58 -6.88 -4.35
CA ARG A 102 -7.52 -7.59 -5.22
C ARG A 102 -7.94 -6.75 -6.41
N GLN A 103 -8.09 -5.44 -6.22
CA GLN A 103 -8.38 -4.52 -7.31
C GLN A 103 -7.24 -4.47 -8.32
N VAL A 104 -6.00 -4.42 -7.85
CA VAL A 104 -4.82 -4.43 -8.73
C VAL A 104 -4.76 -5.73 -9.52
N ALA A 105 -4.93 -6.86 -8.86
CA ALA A 105 -4.93 -8.16 -9.53
C ALA A 105 -6.00 -8.23 -10.62
N ALA A 106 -7.20 -7.73 -10.36
CA ALA A 106 -8.28 -7.68 -11.33
C ALA A 106 -7.95 -6.75 -12.51
N ALA A 107 -7.27 -5.64 -12.25
CA ALA A 107 -6.90 -4.68 -13.30
C ALA A 107 -5.85 -5.25 -14.25
N PHE A 108 -4.95 -6.10 -13.76
CA PHE A 108 -3.98 -6.81 -14.60
C PHE A 108 -4.62 -7.92 -15.43
N GLY A 109 -5.64 -8.51 -14.89
CA GLY A 109 -6.24 -9.70 -15.40
C GLY A 109 -7.21 -9.63 -16.50
#